data_1318afb29d1b31bb5f05178ca746391c
#
_entry.id   1318afb29d1b31bb5f05178ca746391c
#
_cell.length_a   1.000
_cell.length_b   1.000
_cell.length_c   1.000
_cell.angle_alpha   90.00
_cell.angle_beta   90.00
_cell.angle_gamma   90.00
#
_symmetry.space_group_name_H-M   'P 1'
#
loop_
_entity.id
_entity.type
_entity.pdbx_description
1 polymer ?
#
loop_
_entity_poly.entity_id
_entity_poly.type
_entity_poly.pdbx_seq_one_letter_code
_entity_poly.pdbx_strand_id
1 'polypeptide(L)'
;MKISDAAKLLGISTDTIRYYEKEGVITPKRTSKNNYRDLDNRDIISLLICIYNRKIGYSMKESVEYVEGIPVSKITDILNKKIDELELEVKETKNLINYLTTLKMESEIDFYNIGNYWITVEPKCYLLPYAKISQSEICFTKDNPRYYAKLFE
;
A
#
# COMPACT_ATOMS: atom_id res chain seq x y z
N MET A 1 -16.28 17.69 -25.19
CA MET A 1 -14.85 18.13 -25.03
C MET A 1 -13.95 17.10 -25.69
N LYS A 2 -12.86 17.54 -26.36
CA LYS A 2 -11.88 16.58 -26.94
C LYS A 2 -11.07 15.90 -25.85
N ILE A 3 -10.64 14.66 -26.10
CA ILE A 3 -9.83 13.88 -25.15
C ILE A 3 -8.52 14.59 -24.75
N SER A 4 -7.90 15.33 -25.68
CA SER A 4 -6.68 16.10 -25.42
C SER A 4 -6.90 17.24 -24.43
N ASP A 5 -8.06 17.89 -24.52
CA ASP A 5 -8.40 19.01 -23.64
C ASP A 5 -8.78 18.52 -22.25
N ALA A 6 -9.51 17.40 -22.19
CA ALA A 6 -9.81 16.72 -20.93
C ALA A 6 -8.53 16.22 -20.22
N ALA A 7 -7.58 15.65 -20.97
CA ALA A 7 -6.30 15.21 -20.44
C ALA A 7 -5.51 16.37 -19.78
N LYS A 8 -5.45 17.52 -20.45
CA LYS A 8 -4.83 18.74 -19.90
C LYS A 8 -5.56 19.25 -18.67
N LEU A 9 -6.90 19.31 -18.73
CA LEU A 9 -7.74 19.78 -17.62
C LEU A 9 -7.57 18.92 -16.38
N LEU A 10 -7.52 17.59 -16.54
CA LEU A 10 -7.46 16.62 -15.45
C LEU A 10 -6.02 16.30 -14.99
N GLY A 11 -5.01 16.78 -15.69
CA GLY A 11 -3.61 16.52 -15.40
C GLY A 11 -3.20 15.05 -15.59
N ILE A 12 -3.82 14.35 -16.54
CA ILE A 12 -3.55 12.94 -16.87
C ILE A 12 -3.24 12.77 -18.36
N SER A 13 -2.72 11.61 -18.76
CA SER A 13 -2.46 11.32 -20.15
C SER A 13 -3.75 10.96 -20.93
N THR A 14 -3.74 11.15 -22.24
CA THR A 14 -4.82 10.67 -23.12
C THR A 14 -4.96 9.15 -23.07
N ASP A 15 -3.86 8.44 -22.82
CA ASP A 15 -3.88 6.98 -22.70
C ASP A 15 -4.53 6.53 -21.39
N THR A 16 -4.35 7.30 -20.31
CA THR A 16 -5.09 7.09 -19.06
C THR A 16 -6.60 7.23 -19.26
N ILE A 17 -7.05 8.24 -20.04
CA ILE A 17 -8.48 8.41 -20.35
C ILE A 17 -9.00 7.23 -21.20
N ARG A 18 -8.21 6.75 -22.17
CA ARG A 18 -8.57 5.57 -22.97
C ARG A 18 -8.64 4.30 -22.12
N TYR A 19 -7.74 4.18 -21.16
CA TYR A 19 -7.77 3.09 -20.19
C TYR A 19 -9.06 3.13 -19.35
N TYR A 20 -9.45 4.29 -18.85
CA TYR A 20 -10.69 4.46 -18.09
C TYR A 20 -11.95 4.20 -18.93
N GLU A 21 -11.94 4.57 -20.22
CA GLU A 21 -13.00 4.17 -21.16
C GLU A 21 -13.09 2.64 -21.29
N LYS A 22 -11.94 1.96 -21.43
CA LYS A 22 -11.88 0.49 -21.52
C LYS A 22 -12.39 -0.19 -20.26
N GLU A 23 -12.10 0.37 -19.10
CA GLU A 23 -12.56 -0.15 -17.79
C GLU A 23 -14.03 0.23 -17.49
N GLY A 24 -14.70 0.98 -18.34
CA GLY A 24 -16.12 1.32 -18.19
C GLY A 24 -16.40 2.54 -17.33
N VAL A 25 -15.38 3.30 -16.91
CA VAL A 25 -15.58 4.54 -16.12
C VAL A 25 -16.36 5.59 -16.90
N ILE A 26 -16.12 5.67 -18.21
CA ILE A 26 -16.78 6.59 -19.12
C ILE A 26 -17.20 5.88 -20.40
N THR A 27 -18.23 6.43 -21.07
CA THR A 27 -18.71 5.97 -22.37
C THR A 27 -18.88 7.15 -23.33
N PRO A 28 -17.76 7.75 -23.80
CA PRO A 28 -17.81 8.97 -24.60
C PRO A 28 -18.52 8.75 -25.93
N LYS A 29 -19.32 9.72 -26.32
CA LYS A 29 -19.95 9.73 -27.66
C LYS A 29 -18.90 9.90 -28.74
N ARG A 30 -19.12 9.28 -29.88
CA ARG A 30 -18.27 9.46 -31.06
C ARG A 30 -18.93 10.38 -32.05
N THR A 31 -18.19 11.38 -32.53
CA THR A 31 -18.67 12.32 -33.53
C THR A 31 -18.78 11.63 -34.88
N SER A 32 -19.95 11.73 -35.51
CA SER A 32 -20.25 11.04 -36.78
C SER A 32 -19.34 11.43 -37.96
N LYS A 33 -18.70 12.60 -37.92
CA LYS A 33 -17.81 13.07 -38.98
C LYS A 33 -16.40 12.48 -38.95
N ASN A 34 -15.82 12.26 -37.78
CA ASN A 34 -14.38 11.93 -37.64
C ASN A 34 -14.11 10.81 -36.64
N ASN A 35 -15.14 10.16 -36.15
CA ASN A 35 -15.03 9.11 -35.10
C ASN A 35 -14.23 9.52 -33.83
N TYR A 36 -14.10 10.84 -33.58
CA TYR A 36 -13.43 11.38 -32.44
C TYR A 36 -14.31 11.23 -31.19
N ARG A 37 -13.64 10.96 -30.04
CA ARG A 37 -14.29 10.91 -28.71
C ARG A 37 -14.67 12.33 -28.30
N ASP A 38 -15.94 12.52 -28.00
CA ASP A 38 -16.47 13.76 -27.44
C ASP A 38 -16.97 13.48 -26.01
N LEU A 39 -16.19 13.95 -25.03
CA LEU A 39 -16.50 13.79 -23.62
C LEU A 39 -17.48 14.88 -23.21
N ASP A 40 -18.55 14.47 -22.54
CA ASP A 40 -19.51 15.39 -21.94
C ASP A 40 -19.12 15.72 -20.47
N ASN A 41 -19.93 16.53 -19.79
CA ASN A 41 -19.66 16.92 -18.42
C ASN A 41 -19.76 15.73 -17.47
N ARG A 42 -20.59 14.74 -17.77
CA ARG A 42 -20.75 13.53 -16.97
C ARG A 42 -19.48 12.68 -17.04
N ASP A 43 -18.92 12.53 -18.23
CA ASP A 43 -17.65 11.84 -18.42
C ASP A 43 -16.53 12.50 -17.61
N ILE A 44 -16.47 13.84 -17.62
CA ILE A 44 -15.44 14.58 -16.84
C ILE A 44 -15.60 14.35 -15.34
N ILE A 45 -16.83 14.40 -14.83
CA ILE A 45 -17.11 14.13 -13.41
C ILE A 45 -16.72 12.69 -13.05
N SER A 46 -17.10 11.71 -13.87
CA SER A 46 -16.76 10.30 -13.68
C SER A 46 -15.24 10.09 -13.64
N LEU A 47 -14.49 10.73 -14.53
CA LEU A 47 -13.04 10.71 -14.54
C LEU A 47 -12.45 11.32 -13.27
N LEU A 48 -12.97 12.46 -12.81
CA LEU A 48 -12.53 13.10 -11.56
C LEU A 48 -12.73 12.18 -10.37
N ILE A 49 -13.91 11.60 -10.23
CA ILE A 49 -14.24 10.65 -9.16
C ILE A 49 -13.25 9.48 -9.19
N CYS A 50 -13.04 8.88 -10.37
CA CYS A 50 -12.14 7.75 -10.51
C CYS A 50 -10.68 8.12 -10.18
N ILE A 51 -10.19 9.28 -10.64
CA ILE A 51 -8.84 9.78 -10.32
C ILE A 51 -8.68 9.95 -8.81
N TYR A 52 -9.67 10.52 -8.13
CA TYR A 52 -9.66 10.70 -6.69
C TYR A 52 -9.64 9.37 -5.95
N ASN A 53 -10.52 8.45 -6.31
CA ASN A 53 -10.59 7.12 -5.73
C ASN A 53 -9.27 6.36 -5.87
N ARG A 54 -8.63 6.45 -7.04
CA ARG A 54 -7.31 5.85 -7.27
C ARG A 54 -6.22 6.46 -6.38
N LYS A 55 -6.27 7.78 -6.13
CA LYS A 55 -5.31 8.46 -5.24
C LYS A 55 -5.42 8.01 -3.78
N ILE A 56 -6.62 7.71 -3.32
CA ILE A 56 -6.87 7.20 -1.95
C ILE A 56 -6.72 5.68 -1.84
N GLY A 57 -6.28 5.02 -2.93
CA GLY A 57 -5.91 3.61 -2.93
C GLY A 57 -7.05 2.63 -3.25
N TYR A 58 -8.19 3.10 -3.75
CA TYR A 58 -9.22 2.18 -4.25
C TYR A 58 -8.78 1.47 -5.54
N SER A 59 -9.21 0.24 -5.71
CA SER A 59 -9.02 -0.52 -6.94
C SER A 59 -9.82 0.11 -8.09
N MET A 60 -9.52 -0.29 -9.33
CA MET A 60 -10.29 0.16 -10.49
C MET A 60 -11.76 -0.28 -10.40
N LYS A 61 -11.99 -1.51 -9.96
CA LYS A 61 -13.34 -2.06 -9.79
C LYS A 61 -14.18 -1.24 -8.79
N GLU A 62 -13.61 -0.95 -7.62
CA GLU A 62 -14.26 -0.09 -6.62
C GLU A 62 -14.53 1.32 -7.16
N SER A 63 -13.59 1.86 -7.96
CA SER A 63 -13.75 3.19 -8.55
C SER A 63 -14.88 3.22 -9.60
N VAL A 64 -15.07 2.16 -10.38
CA VAL A 64 -16.19 2.02 -11.33
C VAL A 64 -17.52 1.93 -10.59
N GLU A 65 -17.60 1.08 -9.56
CA GLU A 65 -18.80 0.96 -8.71
C GLU A 65 -19.20 2.33 -8.11
N TYR A 66 -18.20 3.14 -7.72
CA TYR A 66 -18.44 4.50 -7.21
C TYR A 66 -19.05 5.43 -8.26
N VAL A 67 -18.58 5.34 -9.51
CA VAL A 67 -19.08 6.15 -10.64
C VAL A 67 -20.49 5.72 -11.05
N GLU A 68 -20.80 4.43 -11.01
CA GLU A 68 -22.13 3.89 -11.30
C GLU A 68 -23.19 4.29 -10.26
N GLY A 69 -22.74 4.61 -9.05
CA GLY A 69 -23.55 5.10 -7.95
C GLY A 69 -23.64 4.13 -6.79
N ILE A 70 -23.00 4.48 -5.69
CA ILE A 70 -23.11 3.75 -4.42
C ILE A 70 -24.21 4.37 -3.59
N PRO A 71 -25.10 3.57 -2.97
CA PRO A 71 -26.08 4.09 -2.01
C PRO A 71 -25.36 4.86 -0.89
N VAL A 72 -25.87 6.05 -0.57
CA VAL A 72 -25.27 6.93 0.46
C VAL A 72 -25.06 6.20 1.79
N SER A 73 -25.97 5.28 2.15
CA SER A 73 -25.84 4.44 3.34
C SER A 73 -24.58 3.56 3.38
N LYS A 74 -24.03 3.20 2.23
CA LYS A 74 -22.82 2.37 2.14
C LYS A 74 -21.52 3.19 2.07
N ILE A 75 -21.61 4.48 1.79
CA ILE A 75 -20.42 5.34 1.65
C ILE A 75 -19.64 5.38 2.96
N THR A 76 -20.33 5.56 4.09
CA THR A 76 -19.71 5.62 5.42
C THR A 76 -19.00 4.32 5.76
N ASP A 77 -19.59 3.17 5.46
CA ASP A 77 -18.99 1.86 5.74
C ASP A 77 -17.72 1.65 4.90
N ILE A 78 -17.75 2.04 3.64
CA ILE A 78 -16.61 1.95 2.73
C ILE A 78 -15.46 2.85 3.21
N LEU A 79 -15.78 4.08 3.63
CA LEU A 79 -14.78 5.02 4.15
C LEU A 79 -14.17 4.52 5.47
N ASN A 80 -14.98 4.03 6.39
CA ASN A 80 -14.51 3.46 7.66
C ASN A 80 -13.57 2.29 7.41
N LYS A 81 -13.96 1.35 6.55
CA LYS A 81 -13.09 0.23 6.18
C LYS A 81 -11.73 0.71 5.64
N LYS A 82 -11.73 1.75 4.81
CA LYS A 82 -10.47 2.28 4.27
C LYS A 82 -9.63 2.98 5.32
N ILE A 83 -10.26 3.65 6.27
CA ILE A 83 -9.57 4.26 7.43
C ILE A 83 -8.92 3.16 8.26
N ASP A 84 -9.64 2.09 8.61
CA ASP A 84 -9.11 0.97 9.39
C ASP A 84 -7.90 0.30 8.70
N GLU A 85 -7.98 0.10 7.37
CA GLU A 85 -6.87 -0.43 6.57
C GLU A 85 -5.63 0.46 6.66
N LEU A 86 -5.79 1.78 6.52
CA LEU A 86 -4.69 2.75 6.60
C LEU A 86 -4.11 2.85 8.01
N GLU A 87 -4.93 2.77 9.05
CA GLU A 87 -4.48 2.77 10.45
C GLU A 87 -3.64 1.52 10.74
N LEU A 88 -4.03 0.36 10.20
CA LEU A 88 -3.24 -0.87 10.30
C LEU A 88 -1.89 -0.72 9.60
N GLU A 89 -1.87 -0.20 8.36
CA GLU A 89 -0.63 0.04 7.61
C GLU A 89 0.33 1.00 8.35
N VAL A 90 -0.21 2.06 8.96
CA VAL A 90 0.56 2.99 9.79
C VAL A 90 1.14 2.28 11.02
N LYS A 91 0.36 1.41 11.68
CA LYS A 91 0.83 0.64 12.83
C LYS A 91 1.98 -0.30 12.44
N GLU A 92 1.82 -1.04 11.36
CA GLU A 92 2.85 -1.95 10.84
C GLU A 92 4.12 -1.21 10.45
N THR A 93 3.97 -0.07 9.77
CA THR A 93 5.11 0.79 9.39
C THR A 93 5.85 1.31 10.61
N LYS A 94 5.15 1.74 11.67
CA LYS A 94 5.76 2.18 12.93
C LYS A 94 6.53 1.04 13.62
N ASN A 95 5.98 -0.16 13.64
CA ASN A 95 6.65 -1.34 14.20
C ASN A 95 7.95 -1.64 13.44
N LEU A 96 7.93 -1.57 12.12
CA LEU A 96 9.10 -1.75 11.29
C LEU A 96 10.18 -0.68 11.55
N ILE A 97 9.77 0.57 11.68
CA ILE A 97 10.70 1.67 12.03
C ILE A 97 11.35 1.41 13.39
N ASN A 98 10.57 1.02 14.40
CA ASN A 98 11.09 0.70 15.74
C ASN A 98 12.10 -0.45 15.66
N TYR A 99 11.76 -1.53 14.95
CA TYR A 99 12.66 -2.65 14.74
C TYR A 99 13.98 -2.23 14.09
N LEU A 100 13.93 -1.48 13.00
CA LEU A 100 15.12 -0.98 12.31
C LEU A 100 15.95 -0.04 13.18
N THR A 101 15.28 0.76 14.02
CA THR A 101 15.96 1.64 14.99
C THR A 101 16.73 0.83 16.03
N THR A 102 16.13 -0.27 16.55
CA THR A 102 16.79 -1.18 17.49
C THR A 102 18.00 -1.84 16.83
N LEU A 103 17.85 -2.39 15.63
CA LEU A 103 18.96 -2.99 14.87
C LEU A 103 20.12 -2.01 14.65
N LYS A 104 19.79 -0.75 14.33
CA LYS A 104 20.80 0.29 14.16
C LYS A 104 21.58 0.51 15.46
N MET A 105 20.86 0.65 16.60
CA MET A 105 21.51 0.85 17.91
C MET A 105 22.39 -0.35 18.29
N GLU A 106 21.91 -1.57 18.09
CA GLU A 106 22.70 -2.79 18.32
C GLU A 106 23.97 -2.83 17.47
N SER A 107 23.85 -2.53 16.18
CA SER A 107 24.98 -2.47 15.26
C SER A 107 26.02 -1.41 15.66
N GLU A 108 25.58 -0.26 16.16
CA GLU A 108 26.48 0.80 16.66
C GLU A 108 27.20 0.34 17.93
N ILE A 109 26.51 -0.31 18.86
CA ILE A 109 27.08 -0.88 20.07
C ILE A 109 28.13 -1.94 19.72
N ASP A 110 27.81 -2.87 18.84
CA ASP A 110 28.69 -3.93 18.40
C ASP A 110 29.96 -3.37 17.75
N PHE A 111 29.82 -2.33 16.92
CA PHE A 111 30.95 -1.68 16.25
C PHE A 111 31.93 -1.06 17.26
N TYR A 112 31.42 -0.37 18.31
CA TYR A 112 32.29 0.22 19.36
C TYR A 112 32.88 -0.82 20.29
N ASN A 113 32.33 -2.03 20.33
CA ASN A 113 32.71 -3.09 21.24
C ASN A 113 33.60 -4.17 20.61
N ILE A 114 34.00 -4.00 19.35
CA ILE A 114 34.93 -4.92 18.71
C ILE A 114 36.21 -5.03 19.53
N GLY A 115 36.47 -6.21 20.09
CA GLY A 115 37.66 -6.50 20.93
C GLY A 115 37.46 -6.29 22.45
N ASN A 116 36.30 -5.86 22.90
CA ASN A 116 35.96 -5.74 24.30
C ASN A 116 34.89 -6.77 24.69
N TYR A 117 35.01 -7.32 25.90
CA TYR A 117 33.99 -8.24 26.44
C TYR A 117 33.21 -7.53 27.55
N TRP A 118 31.88 -7.63 27.46
CA TRP A 118 30.98 -7.09 28.48
C TRP A 118 30.20 -8.23 29.10
N ILE A 119 29.93 -8.09 30.38
CA ILE A 119 28.95 -8.92 31.08
C ILE A 119 27.76 -8.01 31.34
N THR A 120 26.66 -8.18 30.62
CA THR A 120 25.40 -7.50 30.92
C THR A 120 24.50 -8.45 31.73
N VAL A 121 23.84 -7.91 32.73
CA VAL A 121 22.77 -8.62 33.42
C VAL A 121 21.47 -8.22 32.76
N GLU A 122 21.03 -9.04 31.82
CA GLU A 122 19.72 -8.83 31.21
C GLU A 122 18.58 -9.33 32.11
N PRO A 123 17.45 -8.59 32.16
CA PRO A 123 16.26 -9.07 32.85
C PRO A 123 15.76 -10.32 32.13
N LYS A 124 15.62 -11.42 32.87
CA LYS A 124 15.09 -12.73 32.46
C LYS A 124 14.65 -12.84 31.02
N CYS A 125 15.57 -13.07 30.09
CA CYS A 125 15.26 -13.45 28.72
C CYS A 125 15.38 -14.98 28.59
N TYR A 126 14.42 -15.58 27.88
CA TYR A 126 14.53 -16.98 27.51
C TYR A 126 15.30 -17.06 26.19
N LEU A 127 16.56 -17.50 26.27
CA LEU A 127 17.34 -17.88 25.10
C LEU A 127 16.77 -19.18 24.54
N LEU A 128 15.95 -19.08 23.52
CA LEU A 128 15.54 -20.23 22.73
C LEU A 128 16.61 -20.47 21.66
N PRO A 129 17.33 -21.60 21.69
CA PRO A 129 18.31 -21.92 20.68
C PRO A 129 17.59 -22.15 19.33
N TYR A 130 17.64 -21.16 18.45
CA TYR A 130 17.10 -21.27 17.10
C TYR A 130 18.14 -21.80 16.11
N ALA A 131 19.39 -21.92 16.52
CA ALA A 131 20.47 -22.49 15.73
C ALA A 131 21.38 -23.39 16.57
N LYS A 132 21.81 -24.49 15.98
CA LYS A 132 22.90 -25.33 16.50
C LYS A 132 24.10 -25.17 15.62
N ILE A 133 25.25 -24.92 16.22
CA ILE A 133 26.54 -24.94 15.53
C ILE A 133 27.05 -26.37 15.60
N SER A 134 27.16 -27.03 14.46
CA SER A 134 27.75 -28.38 14.35
C SER A 134 28.88 -28.31 13.34
N GLN A 135 30.09 -28.56 13.82
CA GLN A 135 31.32 -28.81 13.01
C GLN A 135 31.55 -27.88 11.81
N SER A 136 31.29 -26.60 11.88
CA SER A 136 31.42 -25.61 10.82
C SER A 136 30.16 -25.20 10.05
N GLU A 137 29.00 -25.73 10.36
CA GLU A 137 27.73 -25.28 9.75
C GLU A 137 26.75 -24.77 10.82
N ILE A 138 26.09 -23.63 10.52
CA ILE A 138 25.02 -23.11 11.32
C ILE A 138 23.70 -23.71 10.80
N CYS A 139 23.12 -24.62 11.58
CA CYS A 139 21.84 -25.24 11.24
C CYS A 139 20.72 -24.55 12.05
N PHE A 140 19.80 -23.89 11.35
CA PHE A 140 18.60 -23.34 11.99
C PHE A 140 17.64 -24.46 12.36
N THR A 141 17.17 -24.47 13.60
CA THR A 141 16.15 -25.44 14.02
C THR A 141 14.80 -25.04 13.45
N LYS A 142 14.19 -25.94 12.65
CA LYS A 142 12.90 -25.73 11.97
C LYS A 142 11.69 -25.63 12.93
N ASP A 143 11.89 -25.83 14.22
CA ASP A 143 10.79 -26.18 15.13
C ASP A 143 10.13 -25.02 15.86
N ASN A 144 10.41 -23.77 15.54
CA ASN A 144 9.69 -22.68 16.19
C ASN A 144 9.34 -21.49 15.29
N PRO A 145 8.31 -21.63 14.43
CA PRO A 145 7.80 -20.51 13.65
C PRO A 145 7.16 -19.40 14.51
N ARG A 146 6.90 -19.66 15.81
CA ARG A 146 6.31 -18.68 16.74
C ARG A 146 7.27 -17.60 17.20
N TYR A 147 8.56 -17.76 17.01
CA TYR A 147 9.53 -16.74 17.42
C TYR A 147 9.51 -15.51 16.52
N TYR A 148 9.29 -15.71 15.23
CA TYR A 148 9.14 -14.59 14.30
C TYR A 148 7.80 -13.84 14.45
N ALA A 149 6.74 -14.50 14.88
CA ALA A 149 5.46 -13.88 15.11
C ALA A 149 5.43 -12.90 16.29
N LYS A 150 6.27 -13.13 17.32
CA LYS A 150 6.35 -12.26 18.51
C LYS A 150 7.25 -11.03 18.34
N LEU A 151 8.10 -10.99 17.33
CA LEU A 151 8.87 -9.80 16.97
C LEU A 151 8.02 -8.73 16.27
N PHE A 152 6.81 -9.10 15.84
CA PHE A 152 5.90 -8.23 15.10
C PHE A 152 4.54 -8.00 15.81
N GLU A 153 4.34 -8.47 17.02
CA GLU A 153 3.26 -8.08 17.93
C GLU A 153 3.70 -6.91 18.84
#